data_75d39c39c8aa00a2b35ce6f63580e640
#
_entry.id   75d39c39c8aa00a2b35ce6f63580e640
#
_cell.length_a   1.000
_cell.length_b   1.000
_cell.length_c   1.000
_cell.angle_alpha   90.00
_cell.angle_beta   90.00
_cell.angle_gamma   90.00
#
_symmetry.space_group_name_H-M   'P 1'
#
loop_
_entity.id
_entity.type
_entity.pdbx_description
1 polymer ?
#
loop_
_entity_poly.entity_id
_entity_poly.type
_entity_poly.pdbx_seq_one_letter_code
_entity_poly.pdbx_strand_id
1 'polypeptide(L)'
;MLFQEMFTIVVRIRANRLPVSSAGHFREQVRAGLLAAQEDAHRRGYSNQDAHMAAQSVVAFMDESILNSQNPVLREWVSQPLGPEYFQQHVAGEVFFQNVKDLLTADDSDRTADLLEIYQLSLLCGYRGRYGVGREGDVKMITDRIAEKMHRIRRSSAALAPDWRPAQDHAQRQADIWGSRLQYLAIGLVSAFAVLFLLYWVLLRSGATGLLAALGGGSAC
;
A
#
# COMPACT_ATOMS: atom_id res chain seq x y z
N MET A 1 -3.74 -12.87 14.95
CA MET A 1 -3.29 -13.21 13.59
C MET A 1 -1.95 -13.91 13.68
N LEU A 2 -1.82 -15.15 13.16
CA LEU A 2 -0.63 -16.02 13.37
C LEU A 2 0.68 -15.41 12.83
N PHE A 3 0.62 -14.71 11.70
CA PHE A 3 1.80 -14.14 11.04
C PHE A 3 1.97 -12.63 11.28
N GLN A 4 1.32 -12.06 12.29
CA GLN A 4 1.30 -10.61 12.54
C GLN A 4 2.70 -10.02 12.77
N GLU A 5 3.56 -10.74 13.49
CA GLU A 5 4.93 -10.29 13.74
C GLU A 5 5.73 -10.22 12.43
N MET A 6 5.56 -11.20 11.54
CA MET A 6 6.23 -11.23 10.25
C MET A 6 5.79 -10.05 9.37
N PHE A 7 4.49 -9.77 9.31
CA PHE A 7 3.99 -8.59 8.59
C PHE A 7 4.54 -7.28 9.17
N THR A 8 4.60 -7.17 10.50
CA THR A 8 5.19 -6.00 11.17
C THR A 8 6.65 -5.80 10.76
N ILE A 9 7.43 -6.87 10.74
CA ILE A 9 8.83 -6.85 10.28
C ILE A 9 8.91 -6.37 8.84
N VAL A 10 8.12 -6.95 7.91
CA VAL A 10 8.16 -6.59 6.50
C VAL A 10 7.79 -5.11 6.28
N VAL A 11 6.73 -4.64 6.93
CA VAL A 11 6.32 -3.23 6.83
C VAL A 11 7.40 -2.28 7.35
N ARG A 12 8.08 -2.65 8.44
CA ARG A 12 9.21 -1.85 8.98
C ARG A 12 10.42 -1.85 8.05
N ILE A 13 10.71 -2.97 7.36
CA ILE A 13 11.75 -3.02 6.32
C ILE A 13 11.41 -2.06 5.18
N ARG A 14 10.19 -2.14 4.64
CA ARG A 14 9.74 -1.26 3.55
C ARG A 14 9.76 0.22 3.92
N ALA A 15 9.45 0.52 5.17
CA ALA A 15 9.53 1.88 5.71
C ALA A 15 10.97 2.32 6.06
N ASN A 16 11.98 1.46 5.84
CA ASN A 16 13.37 1.66 6.24
C ASN A 16 13.53 2.01 7.74
N ARG A 17 12.69 1.40 8.59
CA ARG A 17 12.63 1.64 10.05
C ARG A 17 13.06 0.44 10.89
N LEU A 18 13.55 -0.64 10.28
CA LEU A 18 14.05 -1.81 10.99
C LEU A 18 15.58 -1.71 11.11
N PRO A 19 16.14 -1.54 12.32
CA PRO A 19 17.57 -1.64 12.51
C PRO A 19 17.97 -3.12 12.39
N VAL A 20 18.77 -3.44 11.38
CA VAL A 20 19.34 -4.77 11.16
C VAL A 20 20.85 -4.65 11.30
N SER A 21 21.42 -5.41 12.23
CA SER A 21 22.87 -5.43 12.48
C SER A 21 23.61 -6.50 11.67
N SER A 22 22.92 -7.59 11.32
CA SER A 22 23.47 -8.72 10.55
C SER A 22 22.37 -9.40 9.75
N ALA A 23 22.58 -9.61 8.45
CA ALA A 23 21.64 -10.30 7.57
C ALA A 23 21.47 -11.76 7.96
N GLY A 24 22.56 -12.45 8.32
CA GLY A 24 22.52 -13.85 8.74
C GLY A 24 21.71 -14.05 10.01
N HIS A 25 21.98 -13.25 11.05
CA HIS A 25 21.20 -13.31 12.30
C HIS A 25 19.72 -12.99 12.07
N PHE A 26 19.44 -11.98 11.29
CA PHE A 26 18.08 -11.58 10.93
C PHE A 26 17.35 -12.71 10.18
N ARG A 27 18.03 -13.41 9.25
CA ARG A 27 17.49 -14.57 8.54
C ARG A 27 17.08 -15.68 9.50
N GLU A 28 17.93 -16.02 10.46
CA GLU A 28 17.60 -17.06 11.44
C GLU A 28 16.41 -16.65 12.31
N GLN A 29 16.30 -15.39 12.69
CA GLN A 29 15.12 -14.89 13.42
C GLN A 29 13.85 -15.02 12.60
N VAL A 30 13.89 -14.68 11.30
CA VAL A 30 12.73 -14.81 10.40
C VAL A 30 12.34 -16.29 10.24
N ARG A 31 13.33 -17.19 10.03
CA ARG A 31 13.06 -18.65 9.97
C ARG A 31 12.40 -19.17 11.23
N ALA A 32 12.95 -18.82 12.39
CA ALA A 32 12.38 -19.23 13.69
C ALA A 32 10.95 -18.70 13.85
N GLY A 33 10.69 -17.44 13.48
CA GLY A 33 9.36 -16.85 13.53
C GLY A 33 8.35 -17.51 12.58
N LEU A 34 8.78 -17.89 11.37
CA LEU A 34 7.94 -18.62 10.42
C LEU A 34 7.60 -20.01 10.91
N LEU A 35 8.58 -20.75 11.46
CA LEU A 35 8.36 -22.06 12.06
C LEU A 35 7.39 -21.98 13.24
N ALA A 36 7.59 -21.03 14.16
CA ALA A 36 6.71 -20.84 15.31
C ALA A 36 5.28 -20.51 14.87
N ALA A 37 5.11 -19.69 13.81
CA ALA A 37 3.79 -19.36 13.26
C ALA A 37 3.11 -20.57 12.62
N GLN A 38 3.87 -21.44 11.94
CA GLN A 38 3.34 -22.70 11.38
C GLN A 38 2.94 -23.69 12.47
N GLU A 39 3.74 -23.83 13.52
CA GLU A 39 3.40 -24.67 14.69
C GLU A 39 2.16 -24.15 15.41
N ASP A 40 2.02 -22.82 15.57
CA ASP A 40 0.82 -22.22 16.17
C ASP A 40 -0.42 -22.42 15.27
N ALA A 41 -0.27 -22.37 13.95
CA ALA A 41 -1.33 -22.72 13.01
C ALA A 41 -1.81 -24.16 13.22
N HIS A 42 -0.87 -25.11 13.38
CA HIS A 42 -1.20 -26.51 13.69
C HIS A 42 -1.96 -26.67 15.00
N ARG A 43 -1.50 -26.01 16.06
CA ARG A 43 -2.18 -26.04 17.36
C ARG A 43 -3.62 -25.52 17.26
N ARG A 44 -3.91 -24.65 16.32
CA ARG A 44 -5.26 -24.10 16.03
C ARG A 44 -6.06 -24.92 15.03
N GLY A 45 -5.55 -26.06 14.58
CA GLY A 45 -6.27 -27.01 13.71
C GLY A 45 -6.15 -26.73 12.20
N TYR A 46 -5.24 -25.82 11.77
CA TYR A 46 -4.93 -25.67 10.36
C TYR A 46 -4.08 -26.82 9.84
N SER A 47 -4.28 -27.21 8.59
CA SER A 47 -3.46 -28.26 7.97
C SER A 47 -2.03 -27.78 7.70
N ASN A 48 -1.11 -28.75 7.50
CA ASN A 48 0.27 -28.45 7.06
C ASN A 48 0.27 -27.63 5.76
N GLN A 49 -0.63 -27.93 4.84
CA GLN A 49 -0.76 -27.24 3.56
C GLN A 49 -1.17 -25.78 3.75
N ASP A 50 -2.13 -25.50 4.64
CA ASP A 50 -2.56 -24.12 4.90
C ASP A 50 -1.47 -23.31 5.57
N ALA A 51 -0.82 -23.88 6.58
CA ALA A 51 0.28 -23.23 7.26
C ALA A 51 1.43 -22.94 6.29
N HIS A 52 1.70 -23.87 5.37
CA HIS A 52 2.71 -23.68 4.33
C HIS A 52 2.30 -22.61 3.31
N MET A 53 1.05 -22.61 2.82
CA MET A 53 0.54 -21.57 1.92
C MET A 53 0.60 -20.18 2.56
N ALA A 54 0.24 -20.06 3.83
CA ALA A 54 0.35 -18.83 4.58
C ALA A 54 1.81 -18.33 4.69
N ALA A 55 2.74 -19.26 5.03
CA ALA A 55 4.16 -18.96 5.09
C ALA A 55 4.72 -18.53 3.72
N GLN A 56 4.31 -19.19 2.61
CA GLN A 56 4.68 -18.80 1.25
C GLN A 56 4.30 -17.34 0.94
N SER A 57 3.09 -16.92 1.31
CA SER A 57 2.67 -15.54 1.10
C SER A 57 3.58 -14.53 1.82
N VAL A 58 3.92 -14.83 3.07
CA VAL A 58 4.79 -13.95 3.89
C VAL A 58 6.22 -13.95 3.37
N VAL A 59 6.76 -15.10 2.99
CA VAL A 59 8.14 -15.23 2.45
C VAL A 59 8.28 -14.49 1.13
N ALA A 60 7.31 -14.65 0.20
CA ALA A 60 7.32 -13.93 -1.07
C ALA A 60 7.33 -12.40 -0.84
N PHE A 61 6.51 -11.91 0.08
CA PHE A 61 6.43 -10.50 0.43
C PHE A 61 7.70 -10.01 1.15
N MET A 62 8.29 -10.82 2.03
CA MET A 62 9.55 -10.54 2.72
C MET A 62 10.70 -10.39 1.73
N ASP A 63 10.92 -11.37 0.87
CA ASP A 63 12.01 -11.37 -0.10
C ASP A 63 11.90 -10.18 -1.06
N GLU A 64 10.70 -9.90 -1.60
CA GLU A 64 10.48 -8.72 -2.45
C GLU A 64 10.75 -7.41 -1.70
N SER A 65 10.34 -7.33 -0.44
CA SER A 65 10.53 -6.13 0.37
C SER A 65 11.99 -5.87 0.70
N ILE A 66 12.75 -6.92 0.95
CA ILE A 66 14.21 -6.83 1.18
C ILE A 66 14.93 -6.48 -0.12
N LEU A 67 14.56 -7.10 -1.24
CA LEU A 67 15.13 -6.80 -2.55
C LEU A 67 14.96 -5.32 -2.92
N ASN A 68 13.81 -4.73 -2.57
CA ASN A 68 13.50 -3.32 -2.83
C ASN A 68 13.98 -2.38 -1.72
N SER A 69 14.56 -2.89 -0.63
CA SER A 69 15.07 -2.07 0.47
C SER A 69 16.40 -1.42 0.09
N GLN A 70 16.66 -0.24 0.66
CA GLN A 70 17.96 0.44 0.48
C GLN A 70 18.96 0.11 1.61
N ASN A 71 18.62 -0.83 2.50
CA ASN A 71 19.46 -1.20 3.62
C ASN A 71 20.69 -1.99 3.16
N PRO A 72 21.92 -1.46 3.30
CA PRO A 72 23.12 -2.12 2.82
C PRO A 72 23.41 -3.46 3.54
N VAL A 73 22.97 -3.61 4.79
CA VAL A 73 23.15 -4.84 5.57
C VAL A 73 22.33 -6.00 4.97
N LEU A 74 21.19 -5.70 4.34
CA LEU A 74 20.32 -6.71 3.75
C LEU A 74 20.76 -7.14 2.34
N ARG A 75 21.83 -6.60 1.78
CA ARG A 75 22.36 -7.02 0.46
C ARG A 75 22.76 -8.50 0.42
N GLU A 76 23.27 -9.02 1.52
CA GLU A 76 23.62 -10.45 1.63
C GLU A 76 22.38 -11.34 1.50
N TRP A 77 21.24 -10.91 2.01
CA TRP A 77 19.97 -11.64 1.85
C TRP A 77 19.57 -11.81 0.39
N VAL A 78 19.83 -10.80 -0.46
CA VAL A 78 19.49 -10.84 -1.89
C VAL A 78 20.18 -12.00 -2.61
N SER A 79 21.41 -12.38 -2.20
CA SER A 79 22.13 -13.52 -2.75
C SER A 79 21.61 -14.86 -2.27
N GLN A 80 20.90 -14.88 -1.13
CA GLN A 80 20.36 -16.08 -0.51
C GLN A 80 18.94 -15.81 0.04
N PRO A 81 17.92 -15.56 -0.80
CA PRO A 81 16.56 -15.33 -0.36
C PRO A 81 15.95 -16.58 0.31
N LEU A 82 14.87 -16.41 1.06
CA LEU A 82 14.13 -17.53 1.67
C LEU A 82 13.23 -18.26 0.66
N GLY A 83 12.91 -17.62 -0.45
CA GLY A 83 12.03 -18.20 -1.48
C GLY A 83 12.38 -19.64 -1.87
N PRO A 84 13.65 -20.01 -2.18
CA PRO A 84 14.02 -21.38 -2.53
C PRO A 84 13.63 -22.45 -1.50
N GLU A 85 13.57 -22.10 -0.21
CA GLU A 85 13.17 -23.03 0.85
C GLU A 85 11.65 -23.33 0.85
N TYR A 86 10.84 -22.40 0.35
CA TYR A 86 9.38 -22.48 0.37
C TYR A 86 8.75 -22.77 -1.00
N PHE A 87 9.42 -22.38 -2.09
CA PHE A 87 8.88 -22.48 -3.45
C PHE A 87 9.61 -23.51 -4.33
N GLN A 88 10.66 -24.14 -3.80
CA GLN A 88 11.49 -25.07 -4.56
C GLN A 88 12.03 -24.43 -5.84
N GLN A 89 11.72 -24.98 -7.01
CA GLN A 89 12.15 -24.46 -8.32
C GLN A 89 11.15 -23.48 -8.96
N HIS A 90 10.07 -23.15 -8.26
CA HIS A 90 9.02 -22.28 -8.80
C HIS A 90 9.29 -20.82 -8.49
N VAL A 91 8.81 -19.95 -9.37
CA VAL A 91 8.88 -18.50 -9.16
C VAL A 91 7.87 -18.07 -8.11
N ALA A 92 8.34 -17.54 -6.98
CA ALA A 92 7.51 -17.17 -5.83
C ALA A 92 6.31 -16.28 -6.23
N GLY A 93 6.53 -15.31 -7.15
CA GLY A 93 5.49 -14.41 -7.62
C GLY A 93 4.39 -15.11 -8.43
N GLU A 94 4.69 -16.19 -9.13
CA GLU A 94 3.69 -16.98 -9.86
C GLU A 94 2.91 -17.87 -8.90
N VAL A 95 3.60 -18.57 -8.00
CA VAL A 95 2.97 -19.44 -7.00
C VAL A 95 2.02 -18.63 -6.10
N PHE A 96 2.44 -17.43 -5.68
CA PHE A 96 1.58 -16.56 -4.89
C PHE A 96 0.23 -16.30 -5.56
N PHE A 97 0.22 -15.89 -6.81
CA PHE A 97 -1.02 -15.59 -7.52
C PHE A 97 -1.78 -16.85 -7.96
N GLN A 98 -1.09 -17.99 -8.14
CA GLN A 98 -1.77 -19.27 -8.34
C GLN A 98 -2.52 -19.68 -7.07
N ASN A 99 -1.88 -19.60 -5.90
CA ASN A 99 -2.53 -19.86 -4.62
C ASN A 99 -3.75 -18.96 -4.39
N VAL A 100 -3.64 -17.66 -4.72
CA VAL A 100 -4.80 -16.73 -4.66
C VAL A 100 -5.92 -17.22 -5.56
N LYS A 101 -5.62 -17.62 -6.80
CA LYS A 101 -6.63 -18.13 -7.74
C LYS A 101 -7.29 -19.40 -7.20
N ASP A 102 -6.52 -20.32 -6.66
CA ASP A 102 -7.02 -21.57 -6.10
C ASP A 102 -7.92 -21.31 -4.88
N LEU A 103 -7.51 -20.41 -3.99
CA LEU A 103 -8.33 -19.97 -2.85
C LEU A 103 -9.62 -19.26 -3.28
N LEU A 104 -9.59 -18.48 -4.36
CA LEU A 104 -10.79 -17.82 -4.89
C LEU A 104 -11.79 -18.80 -5.49
N THR A 105 -11.33 -19.97 -5.94
CA THR A 105 -12.18 -21.04 -6.50
C THR A 105 -12.55 -22.12 -5.49
N ALA A 106 -11.85 -22.19 -4.36
CA ALA A 106 -12.12 -23.15 -3.28
C ALA A 106 -13.49 -22.91 -2.62
N ASP A 107 -13.97 -23.91 -1.89
CA ASP A 107 -15.22 -23.82 -1.13
C ASP A 107 -15.18 -22.68 -0.08
N ASP A 108 -16.35 -22.09 0.14
CA ASP A 108 -16.53 -21.05 1.13
C ASP A 108 -16.41 -21.64 2.55
N SER A 109 -15.35 -21.30 3.26
CA SER A 109 -15.08 -21.73 4.64
C SER A 109 -14.29 -20.65 5.39
N ASP A 110 -14.41 -20.63 6.72
CA ASP A 110 -13.64 -19.69 7.57
C ASP A 110 -12.14 -19.84 7.32
N ARG A 111 -11.66 -21.07 7.14
CA ARG A 111 -10.27 -21.39 6.78
C ARG A 111 -9.85 -20.75 5.45
N THR A 112 -10.69 -20.81 4.42
CA THR A 112 -10.43 -20.15 3.13
C THR A 112 -10.37 -18.64 3.30
N ALA A 113 -11.25 -18.06 4.12
CA ALA A 113 -11.25 -16.63 4.41
C ALA A 113 -9.99 -16.19 5.17
N ASP A 114 -9.51 -16.98 6.13
CA ASP A 114 -8.30 -16.69 6.90
C ASP A 114 -7.03 -16.71 6.04
N LEU A 115 -6.93 -17.69 5.12
CA LEU A 115 -5.84 -17.72 4.15
C LEU A 115 -5.90 -16.52 3.19
N LEU A 116 -7.07 -16.24 2.61
CA LEU A 116 -7.26 -15.08 1.74
C LEU A 116 -6.91 -13.77 2.43
N GLU A 117 -7.16 -13.64 3.74
CA GLU A 117 -6.77 -12.46 4.52
C GLU A 117 -5.25 -12.25 4.54
N ILE A 118 -4.46 -13.32 4.69
CA ILE A 118 -3.00 -13.25 4.67
C ILE A 118 -2.50 -12.78 3.29
N TYR A 119 -3.05 -13.33 2.21
CA TYR A 119 -2.71 -12.92 0.85
C TYR A 119 -3.15 -11.48 0.56
N GLN A 120 -4.35 -11.10 0.97
CA GLN A 120 -4.85 -9.73 0.83
C GLN A 120 -3.96 -8.74 1.56
N LEU A 121 -3.55 -9.06 2.79
CA LEU A 121 -2.68 -8.19 3.58
C LEU A 121 -1.33 -7.97 2.89
N SER A 122 -0.74 -9.02 2.30
CA SER A 122 0.49 -8.90 1.50
C SER A 122 0.32 -7.92 0.34
N LEU A 123 -0.77 -8.02 -0.42
CA LEU A 123 -1.07 -7.12 -1.54
C LEU A 123 -1.32 -5.68 -1.09
N LEU A 124 -2.11 -5.49 -0.02
CA LEU A 124 -2.39 -4.16 0.56
C LEU A 124 -1.12 -3.50 1.12
N CYS A 125 -0.23 -4.28 1.71
CA CYS A 125 1.08 -3.80 2.19
C CYS A 125 2.08 -3.56 1.06
N GLY A 126 1.72 -3.83 -0.20
CA GLY A 126 2.48 -3.44 -1.37
C GLY A 126 3.24 -4.55 -2.08
N TYR A 127 2.97 -5.82 -1.80
CA TYR A 127 3.48 -6.91 -2.62
C TYR A 127 2.96 -6.81 -4.05
N ARG A 128 3.84 -7.03 -5.04
CA ARG A 128 3.52 -6.95 -6.47
C ARG A 128 3.80 -8.27 -7.21
N GLY A 129 4.86 -8.98 -6.85
CA GLY A 129 5.26 -10.22 -7.47
C GLY A 129 5.36 -10.11 -8.99
N ARG A 130 4.67 -11.00 -9.72
CA ARG A 130 4.67 -11.03 -11.20
C ARG A 130 4.07 -9.80 -11.89
N TYR A 131 3.30 -8.97 -11.19
CA TYR A 131 2.67 -7.81 -11.82
C TYR A 131 3.60 -6.59 -11.90
N GLY A 132 4.67 -6.53 -11.09
CA GLY A 132 5.67 -5.47 -11.18
C GLY A 132 5.10 -4.06 -11.03
N VAL A 133 5.85 -3.10 -11.56
CA VAL A 133 5.45 -1.68 -11.58
C VAL A 133 4.60 -1.41 -12.84
N GLY A 134 3.54 -0.61 -12.70
CA GLY A 134 2.67 -0.20 -13.81
C GLY A 134 1.44 -1.10 -14.02
N ARG A 135 1.25 -2.13 -13.21
CA ARG A 135 0.07 -3.01 -13.26
C ARG A 135 -0.73 -2.99 -11.95
N GLU A 136 -0.79 -1.83 -11.32
CA GLU A 136 -1.51 -1.61 -10.05
C GLU A 136 -3.00 -1.90 -10.17
N GLY A 137 -3.59 -1.67 -11.35
CA GLY A 137 -5.00 -1.97 -11.63
C GLY A 137 -5.31 -3.45 -11.55
N ASP A 138 -4.40 -4.32 -12.03
CA ASP A 138 -4.56 -5.77 -11.96
C ASP A 138 -4.52 -6.26 -10.51
N VAL A 139 -3.56 -5.75 -9.74
CA VAL A 139 -3.41 -6.07 -8.30
C VAL A 139 -4.64 -5.61 -7.52
N LYS A 140 -5.14 -4.39 -7.81
CA LYS A 140 -6.36 -3.88 -7.19
C LYS A 140 -7.55 -4.77 -7.48
N MET A 141 -7.77 -5.17 -8.72
CA MET A 141 -8.87 -6.07 -9.11
C MET A 141 -8.80 -7.40 -8.36
N ILE A 142 -7.61 -7.97 -8.18
CA ILE A 142 -7.43 -9.22 -7.40
C ILE A 142 -7.76 -8.98 -5.93
N THR A 143 -7.29 -7.88 -5.35
CA THR A 143 -7.55 -7.51 -3.95
C THR A 143 -9.05 -7.29 -3.70
N ASP A 144 -9.76 -6.66 -4.63
CA ASP A 144 -11.20 -6.45 -4.55
C ASP A 144 -11.97 -7.79 -4.60
N ARG A 145 -11.57 -8.74 -5.47
CA ARG A 145 -12.15 -10.09 -5.53
C ARG A 145 -11.93 -10.89 -4.24
N ILE A 146 -10.74 -10.77 -3.65
CA ILE A 146 -10.45 -11.39 -2.36
C ILE A 146 -11.39 -10.83 -1.30
N ALA A 147 -11.50 -9.49 -1.22
CA ALA A 147 -12.38 -8.81 -0.27
C ALA A 147 -13.84 -9.25 -0.41
N GLU A 148 -14.33 -9.35 -1.64
CA GLU A 148 -15.69 -9.80 -1.94
C GLU A 148 -15.93 -11.23 -1.43
N LYS A 149 -15.01 -12.18 -1.74
CA LYS A 149 -15.14 -13.56 -1.27
C LYS A 149 -15.09 -13.66 0.26
N MET A 150 -14.13 -13.01 0.89
CA MET A 150 -14.03 -12.98 2.35
C MET A 150 -15.29 -12.40 3.00
N HIS A 151 -15.82 -11.33 2.41
CA HIS A 151 -17.04 -10.71 2.91
C HIS A 151 -18.25 -11.63 2.78
N ARG A 152 -18.38 -12.39 1.67
CA ARG A 152 -19.41 -13.38 1.48
C ARG A 152 -19.32 -14.49 2.54
N ILE A 153 -18.13 -15.05 2.76
CA ILE A 153 -17.91 -16.12 3.75
C ILE A 153 -18.25 -15.63 5.16
N ARG A 154 -17.69 -14.50 5.58
CA ARG A 154 -17.86 -13.96 6.93
C ARG A 154 -19.26 -13.43 7.20
N ARG A 155 -20.02 -13.00 6.17
CA ARG A 155 -21.43 -12.63 6.34
C ARG A 155 -22.30 -13.83 6.62
N SER A 156 -22.01 -14.99 6.05
CA SER A 156 -22.75 -16.21 6.31
C SER A 156 -22.54 -16.70 7.75
N SER A 157 -21.36 -16.42 8.36
CA SER A 157 -21.07 -16.75 9.75
C SER A 157 -21.45 -15.63 10.75
N ALA A 158 -21.63 -14.39 10.28
CA ALA A 158 -21.86 -13.21 11.14
C ALA A 158 -23.36 -12.90 11.41
N ALA A 159 -24.26 -13.86 11.27
CA ALA A 159 -25.69 -13.68 11.57
C ALA A 159 -25.98 -13.38 13.06
N LEU A 160 -24.97 -13.23 13.91
CA LEU A 160 -25.10 -13.06 15.35
C LEU A 160 -25.04 -11.59 15.87
N ALA A 161 -24.70 -10.60 15.04
CA ALA A 161 -24.73 -9.19 15.46
C ALA A 161 -24.86 -8.24 14.25
N PRO A 162 -26.06 -8.01 13.69
CA PRO A 162 -26.23 -7.16 12.51
C PRO A 162 -26.00 -5.66 12.75
N ASP A 163 -26.03 -5.18 14.00
CA ASP A 163 -26.16 -3.76 14.31
C ASP A 163 -24.90 -3.04 14.86
N TRP A 164 -23.73 -3.71 14.93
CA TRP A 164 -22.53 -3.08 15.50
C TRP A 164 -21.72 -2.24 14.50
N ARG A 165 -22.11 -2.22 13.22
CA ARG A 165 -21.41 -1.45 12.19
C ARG A 165 -21.69 0.04 12.36
N PRO A 166 -20.72 0.91 12.72
CA PRO A 166 -20.89 2.35 12.52
C PRO A 166 -21.19 2.57 11.04
N ALA A 167 -22.24 3.33 10.73
CA ALA A 167 -22.62 3.65 9.37
C ALA A 167 -21.39 4.22 8.63
N GLN A 168 -20.89 3.48 7.65
CA GLN A 168 -19.69 3.85 6.87
C GLN A 168 -19.87 5.13 6.05
N ASP A 169 -21.10 5.66 5.97
CA ASP A 169 -21.44 6.83 5.18
C ASP A 169 -20.89 8.16 5.74
N HIS A 170 -20.50 8.23 7.01
CA HIS A 170 -20.07 9.49 7.61
C HIS A 170 -18.56 9.78 7.48
N ALA A 171 -17.72 8.75 7.42
CA ALA A 171 -16.26 8.95 7.33
C ALA A 171 -15.79 9.33 5.92
N GLN A 172 -16.43 8.80 4.88
CA GLN A 172 -16.06 9.11 3.49
C GLN A 172 -16.54 10.50 3.03
N ARG A 173 -17.68 10.98 3.54
CA ARG A 173 -18.17 12.33 3.24
C ARG A 173 -17.36 13.45 3.90
N GLN A 174 -16.73 13.18 5.03
CA GLN A 174 -15.98 14.21 5.76
C GLN A 174 -14.60 14.49 5.14
N ALA A 175 -14.00 13.52 4.45
CA ALA A 175 -12.74 13.72 3.72
C ALA A 175 -12.91 14.58 2.45
N ASP A 176 -14.05 14.46 1.76
CA ASP A 176 -14.30 15.19 0.51
C ASP A 176 -14.64 16.68 0.71
N ILE A 177 -15.21 17.04 1.85
CA ILE A 177 -15.60 18.44 2.14
C ILE A 177 -14.36 19.33 2.35
N TRP A 178 -13.28 18.78 2.89
CA TRP A 178 -12.03 19.52 3.07
C TRP A 178 -11.26 19.68 1.75
N GLY A 179 -11.27 18.67 0.88
CA GLY A 179 -10.62 18.71 -0.43
C GLY A 179 -11.24 19.78 -1.33
N SER A 180 -12.56 19.84 -1.43
CA SER A 180 -13.25 20.81 -2.27
C SER A 180 -13.11 22.25 -1.75
N ARG A 181 -13.15 22.46 -0.44
CA ARG A 181 -12.96 23.80 0.16
C ARG A 181 -11.53 24.33 -0.05
N LEU A 182 -10.52 23.48 0.05
CA LEU A 182 -9.13 23.84 -0.21
C LEU A 182 -8.92 24.23 -1.69
N GLN A 183 -9.60 23.53 -2.60
CA GLN A 183 -9.54 23.80 -4.03
C GLN A 183 -10.16 25.17 -4.39
N TYR A 184 -11.31 25.52 -3.81
CA TYR A 184 -11.93 26.84 -4.00
C TYR A 184 -11.11 27.98 -3.38
N LEU A 185 -10.47 27.75 -2.23
CA LEU A 185 -9.55 28.73 -1.63
C LEU A 185 -8.31 28.95 -2.50
N ALA A 186 -7.73 27.90 -3.06
CA ALA A 186 -6.58 28.03 -3.97
C ALA A 186 -6.95 28.80 -5.25
N ILE A 187 -8.11 28.51 -5.86
CA ILE A 187 -8.60 29.23 -7.05
C ILE A 187 -8.87 30.70 -6.72
N GLY A 188 -9.48 31.00 -5.57
CA GLY A 188 -9.73 32.36 -5.09
C GLY A 188 -8.44 33.18 -4.91
N LEU A 189 -7.41 32.56 -4.34
CA LEU A 189 -6.11 33.19 -4.10
C LEU A 189 -5.36 33.49 -5.41
N VAL A 190 -5.39 32.57 -6.37
CA VAL A 190 -4.82 32.76 -7.71
C VAL A 190 -5.54 33.87 -8.48
N SER A 191 -6.88 33.92 -8.44
CA SER A 191 -7.63 34.97 -9.10
C SER A 191 -7.42 36.34 -8.46
N ALA A 192 -7.35 36.45 -7.15
CA ALA A 192 -7.02 37.70 -6.46
C ALA A 192 -5.61 38.20 -6.82
N PHE A 193 -4.63 37.32 -6.92
CA PHE A 193 -3.28 37.65 -7.33
C PHE A 193 -3.24 38.15 -8.79
N ALA A 194 -3.99 37.53 -9.70
CA ALA A 194 -4.08 37.93 -11.09
C ALA A 194 -4.71 39.32 -11.24
N VAL A 195 -5.76 39.63 -10.46
CA VAL A 195 -6.40 40.95 -10.45
C VAL A 195 -5.43 42.03 -9.92
N LEU A 196 -4.72 41.75 -8.82
CA LEU A 196 -3.73 42.70 -8.29
C LEU A 196 -2.58 42.93 -9.27
N PHE A 197 -2.12 41.88 -9.94
CA PHE A 197 -1.08 42.00 -10.97
C PHE A 197 -1.56 42.87 -12.17
N LEU A 198 -2.79 42.68 -12.63
CA LEU A 198 -3.39 43.50 -13.70
C LEU A 198 -3.52 44.96 -13.28
N LEU A 199 -4.00 45.22 -12.06
CA LEU A 199 -4.09 46.61 -11.52
C LEU A 199 -2.71 47.25 -11.43
N TYR A 200 -1.73 46.54 -10.91
CA TYR A 200 -0.35 47.02 -10.84
C TYR A 200 0.23 47.33 -12.23
N TRP A 201 -0.02 46.44 -13.20
CA TRP A 201 0.44 46.61 -14.57
C TRP A 201 -0.22 47.83 -15.25
N VAL A 202 -1.52 48.04 -15.04
CA VAL A 202 -2.26 49.21 -15.56
C VAL A 202 -1.77 50.52 -14.93
N LEU A 203 -1.51 50.52 -13.60
CA LEU A 203 -0.96 51.70 -12.91
C LEU A 203 0.44 52.05 -13.39
N LEU A 204 1.31 51.04 -13.59
CA LEU A 204 2.63 51.26 -14.17
C LEU A 204 2.55 51.86 -15.58
N ARG A 205 1.65 51.35 -16.40
CA ARG A 205 1.50 51.81 -17.78
C ARG A 205 0.90 53.23 -17.85
N SER A 206 -0.03 53.58 -16.97
CA SER A 206 -0.63 54.93 -16.89
C SER A 206 0.38 55.95 -16.30
N GLY A 207 1.20 55.53 -15.33
CA GLY A 207 2.27 56.36 -14.78
C GLY A 207 3.37 56.67 -15.79
N ALA A 208 3.73 55.73 -16.64
CA ALA A 208 4.74 55.90 -17.70
C ALA A 208 4.29 56.84 -18.79
N THR A 209 2.99 56.83 -19.17
CA THR A 209 2.43 57.75 -20.17
C THR A 209 2.30 59.18 -19.65
N GLY A 210 2.01 59.37 -18.36
CA GLY A 210 2.00 60.68 -17.70
C GLY A 210 3.38 61.34 -17.63
N LEU A 211 4.43 60.59 -17.36
CA LEU A 211 5.80 61.07 -17.34
C LEU A 211 6.35 61.46 -18.71
N LEU A 212 5.99 60.72 -19.75
CA LEU A 212 6.36 61.06 -21.16
C LEU A 212 5.63 62.31 -21.67
N ALA A 213 4.38 62.53 -21.23
CA ALA A 213 3.65 63.77 -21.56
C ALA A 213 4.22 64.98 -20.83
N ALA A 214 4.72 64.85 -19.61
CA ALA A 214 5.35 65.91 -18.84
C ALA A 214 6.75 66.31 -19.38
N LEU A 215 7.50 65.38 -19.94
CA LEU A 215 8.82 65.61 -20.52
C LEU A 215 8.78 66.11 -21.96
N GLY A 216 7.69 65.84 -22.72
CA GLY A 216 7.50 66.26 -24.10
C GLY A 216 6.95 67.64 -24.24
N GLY A 217 6.46 68.37 -23.21
CA GLY A 217 5.89 69.68 -23.21
C GLY A 217 6.87 70.84 -23.00
N GLY A 218 8.19 70.62 -22.92
CA GLY A 218 9.20 71.58 -22.56
C GLY A 218 10.08 72.14 -23.71
N SER A 219 9.68 72.03 -24.96
CA SER A 219 10.46 72.57 -26.08
C SER A 219 9.58 73.32 -27.10
N ALA A 220 9.12 74.48 -26.66
CA ALA A 220 8.65 75.49 -27.60
C ALA A 220 8.72 76.84 -26.90
N CYS A 221 9.86 77.52 -26.97
CA CYS A 221 10.08 78.95 -27.02
C CYS A 221 11.48 79.27 -27.48
#